data_699c57d199a153eee65bd502db1828ea
#
_entry.id   699c57d199a153eee65bd502db1828ea
#
_cell.length_a   1.000
_cell.length_b   1.000
_cell.length_c   1.000
_cell.angle_alpha   90.00
_cell.angle_beta   90.00
_cell.angle_gamma   90.00
#
_symmetry.space_group_name_H-M   'P 1'
#
loop_
_entity.id
_entity.type
_entity.pdbx_description
1 polymer ?
#
loop_
_entity_poly.entity_id
_entity_poly.type
_entity_poly.pdbx_seq_one_letter_code
_entity_poly.pdbx_strand_id
1 'polypeptide(L)'
;MLFRSFKEGKVREVYDNGDSLIIVATDRISAFDNILKNRITDKGAILTQMSKFWFDFTKDVVPNHMISVDVKDMPEFFQQERFDGNSMMCKKLEMLPIECIVRGYITGSGWASYKENGTVCGIKLPEGLVESDKLPEPIYTPSTKADLGDHDENISFEQSVEVLEKIYPGKGLDYATQIKDCTIALYKKCAEYALSKGIIIADTKFEFGLDENGKVVLGDEMLTPDSSRFWPLEGYKPGQGQPSFDKQYVRDWLKANPDNDFLLPEEVVTKTVDKYKEAYELLTGKPFTR
;
A
#
# COMPACT_ATOMS: atom_id res chain seq x y z
N MET A 1 15.28 -28.88 -1.82
CA MET A 1 13.86 -28.60 -1.64
C MET A 1 13.42 -27.71 -2.79
N LEU A 2 12.39 -28.08 -3.56
CA LEU A 2 11.87 -27.19 -4.62
C LEU A 2 10.93 -26.19 -3.94
N PHE A 3 11.36 -24.93 -3.80
CA PHE A 3 10.47 -23.85 -3.41
C PHE A 3 9.50 -23.58 -4.55
N ARG A 4 8.22 -23.86 -4.34
CA ARG A 4 7.14 -23.40 -5.20
C ARG A 4 6.48 -22.22 -4.51
N SER A 5 6.04 -21.21 -5.28
CA SER A 5 5.26 -20.13 -4.70
C SER A 5 4.01 -20.72 -4.06
N PHE A 6 3.78 -20.38 -2.80
CA PHE A 6 2.57 -20.76 -2.06
C PHE A 6 1.36 -19.99 -2.60
N LYS A 7 1.58 -18.72 -2.99
CA LYS A 7 0.56 -17.84 -3.57
C LYS A 7 1.20 -16.90 -4.58
N GLU A 8 0.71 -16.90 -5.80
CA GLU A 8 1.03 -15.88 -6.80
C GLU A 8 -0.05 -14.80 -6.79
N GLY A 9 0.31 -13.61 -6.34
CA GLY A 9 -0.51 -12.41 -6.47
C GLY A 9 -0.30 -11.70 -7.81
N LYS A 10 -1.05 -10.63 -8.06
CA LYS A 10 -0.93 -9.83 -9.29
C LYS A 10 0.50 -9.30 -9.49
N VAL A 11 1.17 -8.88 -8.41
CA VAL A 11 2.49 -8.21 -8.45
C VAL A 11 3.51 -8.78 -7.47
N ARG A 12 3.14 -9.76 -6.65
CA ARG A 12 4.00 -10.39 -5.65
C ARG A 12 3.86 -11.91 -5.66
N GLU A 13 4.90 -12.58 -5.23
CA GLU A 13 4.94 -14.02 -5.02
C GLU A 13 5.25 -14.28 -3.55
N VAL A 14 4.54 -15.20 -2.93
CA VAL A 14 4.71 -15.57 -1.52
C VAL A 14 5.15 -17.01 -1.45
N TYR A 15 6.23 -17.25 -0.75
CA TYR A 15 6.82 -18.58 -0.53
C TYR A 15 6.72 -18.97 0.94
N ASP A 16 6.28 -20.17 1.21
CA ASP A 16 6.31 -20.74 2.56
C ASP A 16 7.72 -21.25 2.88
N ASN A 17 8.30 -20.72 3.93
CA ASN A 17 9.65 -21.08 4.43
C ASN A 17 9.57 -21.76 5.82
N GLY A 18 8.52 -22.54 6.09
CA GLY A 18 8.34 -23.18 7.39
C GLY A 18 7.81 -22.20 8.43
N ASP A 19 8.67 -21.68 9.29
CA ASP A 19 8.27 -20.74 10.36
C ASP A 19 8.11 -19.30 9.88
N SER A 20 8.46 -19.02 8.63
CA SER A 20 8.39 -17.68 8.03
C SER A 20 7.81 -17.72 6.62
N LEU A 21 7.57 -16.54 6.05
CA LEU A 21 7.26 -16.35 4.64
C LEU A 21 8.39 -15.60 3.97
N ILE A 22 8.59 -15.86 2.67
CA ILE A 22 9.42 -14.98 1.83
C ILE A 22 8.51 -14.37 0.79
N ILE A 23 8.40 -13.05 0.81
CA ILE A 23 7.60 -12.25 -0.12
C ILE A 23 8.55 -11.65 -1.15
N VAL A 24 8.31 -11.96 -2.42
CA VAL A 24 9.09 -11.44 -3.54
C VAL A 24 8.22 -10.44 -4.30
N ALA A 25 8.57 -9.16 -4.25
CA ALA A 25 7.95 -8.14 -5.07
C ALA A 25 8.50 -8.25 -6.49
N THR A 26 7.61 -8.28 -7.48
CA THR A 26 7.99 -8.42 -8.89
C THR A 26 7.91 -7.10 -9.63
N ASP A 27 8.52 -7.05 -10.81
CA ASP A 27 8.42 -5.92 -11.72
C ASP A 27 7.11 -5.88 -12.51
N ARG A 28 6.17 -6.81 -12.23
CA ARG A 28 4.82 -6.75 -12.77
C ARG A 28 4.09 -5.52 -12.24
N ILE A 29 3.29 -4.91 -13.08
CA ILE A 29 2.40 -3.81 -12.71
C ILE A 29 0.96 -4.19 -13.03
N SER A 30 0.05 -3.83 -12.15
CA SER A 30 -1.39 -4.06 -12.31
C SER A 30 -2.14 -2.73 -12.23
N ALA A 31 -3.08 -2.52 -13.13
CA ALA A 31 -4.00 -1.39 -13.10
C ALA A 31 -5.39 -1.86 -13.54
N PHE A 32 -6.46 -1.33 -12.92
CA PHE A 32 -7.84 -1.74 -13.18
C PHE A 32 -8.02 -3.26 -13.14
N ASP A 33 -7.46 -3.91 -12.11
CA ASP A 33 -7.45 -5.35 -11.86
C ASP A 33 -6.76 -6.23 -12.90
N ASN A 34 -6.18 -5.63 -13.95
CA ASN A 34 -5.44 -6.34 -14.97
C ASN A 34 -3.92 -6.20 -14.76
N ILE A 35 -3.20 -7.29 -14.98
CA ILE A 35 -1.73 -7.28 -15.05
C ILE A 35 -1.34 -6.80 -16.44
N LEU A 36 -0.52 -5.74 -16.51
CA LEU A 36 -0.05 -5.21 -17.78
C LEU A 36 1.03 -6.12 -18.39
N LYS A 37 1.16 -6.08 -19.71
CA LYS A 37 2.15 -6.89 -20.44
C LYS A 37 3.60 -6.45 -20.21
N ASN A 38 3.79 -5.19 -19.85
CA ASN A 38 5.10 -4.63 -19.53
C ASN A 38 5.55 -5.01 -18.12
N ARG A 39 6.85 -4.97 -17.91
CA ARG A 39 7.48 -4.95 -16.59
C ARG A 39 8.04 -3.56 -16.33
N ILE A 40 7.98 -3.11 -15.10
CA ILE A 40 8.56 -1.85 -14.66
C ILE A 40 9.87 -2.22 -13.95
N THR A 41 10.98 -2.03 -14.65
CA THR A 41 12.32 -2.40 -14.17
C THR A 41 12.59 -1.83 -12.77
N ASP A 42 13.16 -2.65 -11.89
CA ASP A 42 13.48 -2.33 -10.49
C ASP A 42 12.28 -2.05 -9.59
N LYS A 43 11.04 -2.10 -10.11
CA LYS A 43 9.85 -1.83 -9.30
C LYS A 43 9.80 -2.67 -8.04
N GLY A 44 10.01 -3.98 -8.16
CA GLY A 44 10.00 -4.89 -7.02
C GLY A 44 11.02 -4.50 -5.95
N ALA A 45 12.23 -4.14 -6.36
CA ALA A 45 13.28 -3.72 -5.44
C ALA A 45 12.96 -2.37 -4.77
N ILE A 46 12.45 -1.40 -5.52
CA ILE A 46 12.03 -0.11 -4.97
C ILE A 46 10.95 -0.30 -3.91
N LEU A 47 9.91 -1.10 -4.19
CA LEU A 47 8.80 -1.34 -3.25
C LEU A 47 9.30 -2.03 -1.97
N THR A 48 10.18 -3.03 -2.09
CA THR A 48 10.73 -3.75 -0.95
C THR A 48 11.59 -2.85 -0.08
N GLN A 49 12.51 -2.08 -0.68
CA GLN A 49 13.39 -1.18 0.04
C GLN A 49 12.63 -0.01 0.67
N MET A 50 11.58 0.49 0.01
CA MET A 50 10.71 1.54 0.55
C MET A 50 9.91 1.01 1.75
N SER A 51 9.33 -0.20 1.64
CA SER A 51 8.65 -0.85 2.77
C SER A 51 9.60 -1.05 3.96
N LYS A 52 10.84 -1.52 3.70
CA LYS A 52 11.86 -1.64 4.73
C LYS A 52 12.14 -0.32 5.45
N PHE A 53 12.32 0.76 4.68
CA PHE A 53 12.56 2.09 5.24
C PHE A 53 11.43 2.50 6.20
N TRP A 54 10.18 2.32 5.80
CA TRP A 54 9.03 2.69 6.61
C TRP A 54 8.83 1.76 7.81
N PHE A 55 9.06 0.46 7.67
CA PHE A 55 9.02 -0.48 8.80
C PHE A 55 10.04 -0.13 9.87
N ASP A 56 11.26 0.24 9.47
CA ASP A 56 12.30 0.70 10.41
C ASP A 56 11.92 2.04 11.06
N PHE A 57 11.35 2.97 10.30
CA PHE A 57 10.95 4.30 10.77
C PHE A 57 9.79 4.27 11.77
N THR A 58 8.92 3.27 11.68
CA THR A 58 7.66 3.20 12.46
C THR A 58 7.63 2.09 13.50
N LYS A 59 8.74 1.41 13.75
CA LYS A 59 8.83 0.30 14.72
C LYS A 59 8.42 0.67 16.15
N ASP A 60 8.43 1.96 16.50
CA ASP A 60 7.99 2.51 17.78
C ASP A 60 6.46 2.74 17.84
N VAL A 61 5.75 2.70 16.71
CA VAL A 61 4.29 2.86 16.64
C VAL A 61 3.58 1.52 16.77
N VAL A 62 3.99 0.55 15.96
CA VAL A 62 3.41 -0.80 15.94
C VAL A 62 4.48 -1.79 15.49
N PRO A 63 4.53 -3.02 16.04
CA PRO A 63 5.41 -4.05 15.52
C PRO A 63 5.03 -4.42 14.08
N ASN A 64 6.02 -4.77 13.27
CA ASN A 64 5.80 -5.22 11.89
C ASN A 64 6.33 -6.64 11.67
N HIS A 65 5.96 -7.23 10.54
CA HIS A 65 6.27 -8.62 10.22
C HIS A 65 7.66 -8.83 9.61
N MET A 66 8.38 -7.78 9.23
CA MET A 66 9.69 -7.90 8.58
C MET A 66 10.72 -8.56 9.52
N ILE A 67 11.39 -9.59 9.02
CA ILE A 67 12.53 -10.24 9.67
C ILE A 67 13.82 -9.73 9.03
N SER A 68 13.96 -9.89 7.71
CA SER A 68 15.13 -9.45 6.95
C SER A 68 14.78 -9.19 5.49
N VAL A 69 15.56 -8.30 4.85
CA VAL A 69 15.58 -8.12 3.40
C VAL A 69 16.90 -8.54 2.78
N ASP A 70 17.87 -8.98 3.58
CA ASP A 70 19.13 -9.52 3.08
C ASP A 70 18.91 -10.98 2.64
N VAL A 71 19.13 -11.26 1.36
CA VAL A 71 18.97 -12.63 0.83
C VAL A 71 19.93 -13.63 1.45
N LYS A 72 21.02 -13.19 2.09
CA LYS A 72 21.94 -14.06 2.83
C LYS A 72 21.32 -14.68 4.08
N ASP A 73 20.28 -14.04 4.63
CA ASP A 73 19.51 -14.57 5.76
C ASP A 73 18.43 -15.56 5.30
N MET A 74 18.24 -15.71 3.99
CA MET A 74 17.23 -16.56 3.38
C MET A 74 17.83 -17.89 2.89
N PRO A 75 17.01 -18.92 2.63
CA PRO A 75 17.48 -20.16 2.04
C PRO A 75 18.26 -19.93 0.73
N GLU A 76 19.22 -20.82 0.43
CA GLU A 76 20.13 -20.74 -0.72
C GLU A 76 19.40 -20.46 -2.06
N PHE A 77 18.17 -20.99 -2.22
CA PHE A 77 17.34 -20.74 -3.40
C PHE A 77 17.09 -19.24 -3.65
N PHE A 78 17.01 -18.43 -2.59
CA PHE A 78 16.76 -16.99 -2.70
C PHE A 78 18.05 -16.17 -2.77
N GLN A 79 19.22 -16.77 -2.63
CA GLN A 79 20.51 -16.07 -2.70
C GLN A 79 20.98 -15.82 -4.15
N GLN A 80 20.07 -15.81 -5.11
CA GLN A 80 20.33 -15.51 -6.50
C GLN A 80 20.08 -14.03 -6.79
N GLU A 81 20.81 -13.43 -7.71
CA GLU A 81 20.72 -12.02 -8.08
C GLU A 81 19.28 -11.55 -8.38
N ARG A 82 18.47 -12.40 -8.98
CA ARG A 82 17.06 -12.07 -9.28
C ARG A 82 16.18 -11.80 -8.06
N PHE A 83 16.59 -12.25 -6.88
CA PHE A 83 15.86 -12.08 -5.62
C PHE A 83 16.47 -11.00 -4.74
N ASP A 84 17.67 -10.54 -5.06
CA ASP A 84 18.36 -9.51 -4.31
C ASP A 84 17.65 -8.16 -4.42
N GLY A 85 17.45 -7.51 -3.29
CA GLY A 85 16.77 -6.22 -3.17
C GLY A 85 15.24 -6.25 -3.27
N ASN A 86 14.62 -7.31 -3.81
CA ASN A 86 13.18 -7.40 -4.01
C ASN A 86 12.49 -8.48 -3.15
N SER A 87 13.23 -9.11 -2.24
CA SER A 87 12.73 -10.15 -1.35
C SER A 87 12.71 -9.68 0.09
N MET A 88 11.70 -10.12 0.84
CA MET A 88 11.54 -9.84 2.26
C MET A 88 11.15 -11.13 2.99
N MET A 89 11.94 -11.54 3.97
CA MET A 89 11.56 -12.59 4.90
C MET A 89 10.71 -11.99 6.01
N CYS A 90 9.55 -12.60 6.25
CA CYS A 90 8.52 -12.07 7.14
C CYS A 90 8.03 -13.13 8.13
N LYS A 91 7.59 -12.69 9.30
CA LYS A 91 6.80 -13.52 10.21
C LYS A 91 5.51 -13.95 9.54
N LYS A 92 5.06 -15.16 9.83
CA LYS A 92 3.70 -15.59 9.48
C LYS A 92 2.72 -14.88 10.40
N LEU A 93 1.70 -14.29 9.80
CA LEU A 93 0.60 -13.65 10.52
C LEU A 93 -0.72 -14.27 10.07
N GLU A 94 -1.67 -14.33 10.98
CA GLU A 94 -3.07 -14.52 10.64
C GLU A 94 -3.63 -13.16 10.18
N MET A 95 -3.70 -12.95 8.86
CA MET A 95 -4.07 -11.65 8.30
C MET A 95 -5.54 -11.35 8.58
N LEU A 96 -5.80 -10.15 9.09
CA LEU A 96 -7.16 -9.65 9.30
C LEU A 96 -7.78 -9.28 7.94
N PRO A 97 -9.06 -9.60 7.69
CA PRO A 97 -9.70 -9.39 6.39
C PRO A 97 -10.22 -7.95 6.21
N ILE A 98 -9.47 -6.98 6.68
CA ILE A 98 -9.77 -5.55 6.59
C ILE A 98 -8.61 -4.84 5.92
N GLU A 99 -8.89 -4.12 4.85
CA GLU A 99 -7.96 -3.14 4.30
C GLU A 99 -8.10 -1.83 5.06
N CYS A 100 -7.04 -1.43 5.73
CA CYS A 100 -7.01 -0.24 6.60
C CYS A 100 -6.59 0.99 5.79
N ILE A 101 -7.56 1.63 5.15
CA ILE A 101 -7.34 2.82 4.33
C ILE A 101 -7.46 4.07 5.21
N VAL A 102 -6.51 4.97 5.09
CA VAL A 102 -6.51 6.28 5.73
C VAL A 102 -6.35 7.38 4.68
N ARG A 103 -7.12 8.45 4.84
CA ARG A 103 -7.13 9.58 3.91
C ARG A 103 -6.87 10.87 4.67
N GLY A 104 -5.82 11.58 4.29
CA GLY A 104 -5.57 12.96 4.74
C GLY A 104 -6.02 14.01 3.75
N TYR A 105 -6.31 13.58 2.53
CA TYR A 105 -6.82 14.41 1.43
C TYR A 105 -7.98 13.70 0.74
N ILE A 106 -8.95 14.48 0.21
CA ILE A 106 -10.13 13.92 -0.44
C ILE A 106 -9.88 13.72 -1.94
N THR A 107 -9.72 12.48 -2.37
CA THR A 107 -9.44 12.11 -3.77
C THR A 107 -9.92 10.69 -4.10
N GLY A 108 -9.86 10.31 -5.35
CA GLY A 108 -10.19 8.96 -5.81
C GLY A 108 -11.61 8.53 -5.41
N SER A 109 -11.76 7.30 -4.90
CA SER A 109 -13.07 6.78 -4.46
C SER A 109 -13.67 7.57 -3.30
N GLY A 110 -12.84 8.14 -2.42
CA GLY A 110 -13.30 9.02 -1.35
C GLY A 110 -13.95 10.30 -1.88
N TRP A 111 -13.33 10.92 -2.89
CA TRP A 111 -13.92 12.08 -3.57
C TRP A 111 -15.23 11.72 -4.30
N ALA A 112 -15.28 10.57 -4.97
CA ALA A 112 -16.48 10.10 -5.63
C ALA A 112 -17.64 9.93 -4.63
N SER A 113 -17.39 9.26 -3.49
CA SER A 113 -18.38 9.09 -2.42
C SER A 113 -18.84 10.43 -1.82
N TYR A 114 -17.90 11.33 -1.53
CA TYR A 114 -18.22 12.64 -0.99
C TYR A 114 -19.12 13.47 -1.95
N LYS A 115 -18.83 13.45 -3.25
CA LYS A 115 -19.67 14.15 -4.24
C LYS A 115 -21.10 13.62 -4.29
N GLU A 116 -21.29 12.34 -4.02
CA GLU A 116 -22.60 11.69 -4.08
C GLU A 116 -23.47 12.05 -2.88
N ASN A 117 -22.92 12.03 -1.67
CA ASN A 117 -23.73 12.14 -0.45
C ASN A 117 -23.07 12.89 0.72
N GLY A 118 -21.92 13.51 0.51
CA GLY A 118 -21.21 14.28 1.57
C GLY A 118 -20.50 13.40 2.61
N THR A 119 -20.42 12.08 2.38
CA THR A 119 -19.82 11.15 3.34
C THR A 119 -18.76 10.25 2.69
N VAL A 120 -17.89 9.67 3.51
CA VAL A 120 -16.97 8.59 3.12
C VAL A 120 -17.00 7.53 4.22
N CYS A 121 -17.35 6.28 3.88
CA CYS A 121 -17.47 5.19 4.87
C CYS A 121 -18.32 5.55 6.08
N GLY A 122 -19.44 6.28 5.86
CA GLY A 122 -20.33 6.75 6.93
C GLY A 122 -19.85 8.00 7.67
N ILE A 123 -18.64 8.48 7.42
CA ILE A 123 -18.08 9.70 8.04
C ILE A 123 -18.59 10.93 7.28
N LYS A 124 -19.37 11.79 7.95
CA LYS A 124 -19.80 13.07 7.37
C LYS A 124 -18.62 14.03 7.31
N LEU A 125 -18.35 14.58 6.14
CA LEU A 125 -17.31 15.57 5.91
C LEU A 125 -17.87 16.99 5.82
N PRO A 126 -17.02 18.03 6.03
CA PRO A 126 -17.42 19.42 5.85
C PRO A 126 -17.99 19.68 4.46
N GLU A 127 -18.95 20.59 4.35
CA GLU A 127 -19.49 21.04 3.07
C GLU A 127 -18.47 21.92 2.34
N GLY A 128 -18.52 21.89 1.00
CA GLY A 128 -17.73 22.77 0.15
C GLY A 128 -16.30 22.26 -0.13
N LEU A 129 -15.95 21.04 0.26
CA LEU A 129 -14.69 20.44 -0.17
C LEU A 129 -14.61 20.29 -1.68
N VAL A 130 -13.43 20.52 -2.23
CA VAL A 130 -13.10 20.28 -3.64
C VAL A 130 -12.11 19.12 -3.76
N GLU A 131 -11.95 18.57 -4.95
CA GLU A 131 -11.02 17.47 -5.20
C GLU A 131 -9.60 17.84 -4.73
N SER A 132 -8.94 16.91 -4.09
CA SER A 132 -7.60 17.06 -3.51
C SER A 132 -7.50 18.02 -2.31
N ASP A 133 -8.61 18.49 -1.74
CA ASP A 133 -8.54 19.24 -0.49
C ASP A 133 -7.90 18.41 0.63
N LYS A 134 -7.12 19.09 1.46
CA LYS A 134 -6.65 18.52 2.73
C LYS A 134 -7.82 18.45 3.71
N LEU A 135 -8.02 17.28 4.30
CA LEU A 135 -9.02 17.09 5.35
C LEU A 135 -8.56 17.75 6.67
N PRO A 136 -9.48 18.24 7.49
CA PRO A 136 -9.15 18.82 8.82
C PRO A 136 -8.38 17.84 9.69
N GLU A 137 -8.78 16.56 9.68
CA GLU A 137 -8.09 15.42 10.31
C GLU A 137 -8.09 14.25 9.35
N PRO A 138 -7.07 13.37 9.41
CA PRO A 138 -7.09 12.13 8.67
C PRO A 138 -8.27 11.26 9.08
N ILE A 139 -8.94 10.66 8.10
CA ILE A 139 -10.08 9.77 8.34
C ILE A 139 -9.72 8.31 8.02
N TYR A 140 -10.20 7.40 8.86
CA TYR A 140 -10.09 5.96 8.65
C TYR A 140 -11.29 5.47 7.83
N THR A 141 -11.03 4.94 6.64
CA THR A 141 -12.04 4.54 5.66
C THR A 141 -11.78 3.11 5.20
N PRO A 142 -12.07 2.09 6.05
CA PRO A 142 -11.74 0.71 5.76
C PRO A 142 -12.53 0.15 4.58
N SER A 143 -12.00 -0.92 4.00
CA SER A 143 -12.74 -1.79 3.09
C SER A 143 -12.59 -3.26 3.50
N THR A 144 -13.51 -4.09 3.05
CA THR A 144 -13.32 -5.55 3.10
C THR A 144 -12.19 -5.93 2.16
N LYS A 145 -11.54 -7.04 2.47
CA LYS A 145 -10.62 -7.70 1.54
C LYS A 145 -11.39 -8.80 0.83
N ALA A 146 -11.76 -8.53 -0.42
CA ALA A 146 -12.51 -9.48 -1.23
C ALA A 146 -11.66 -10.70 -1.63
N ASP A 147 -12.31 -11.82 -1.87
CA ASP A 147 -11.70 -12.98 -2.49
C ASP A 147 -11.32 -12.70 -3.95
N LEU A 148 -10.44 -13.54 -4.52
CA LEU A 148 -10.00 -13.41 -5.92
C LEU A 148 -11.21 -13.47 -6.87
N GLY A 149 -11.51 -12.32 -7.50
CA GLY A 149 -12.61 -12.18 -8.46
C GLY A 149 -13.73 -11.26 -8.01
N ASP A 150 -13.78 -10.92 -6.72
CA ASP A 150 -14.71 -9.94 -6.17
C ASP A 150 -14.00 -8.57 -5.98
N HIS A 151 -14.79 -7.52 -5.74
CA HIS A 151 -14.27 -6.17 -5.48
C HIS A 151 -14.31 -5.87 -3.99
N ASP A 152 -13.26 -5.17 -3.52
CA ASP A 152 -13.21 -4.64 -2.16
C ASP A 152 -14.35 -3.62 -1.97
N GLU A 153 -15.11 -3.78 -0.89
CA GLU A 153 -16.23 -2.89 -0.56
C GLU A 153 -15.84 -1.95 0.57
N ASN A 154 -16.05 -0.65 0.36
CA ASN A 154 -15.91 0.33 1.42
C ASN A 154 -16.93 0.06 2.53
N ILE A 155 -16.45 0.00 3.77
CA ILE A 155 -17.28 -0.27 4.95
C ILE A 155 -17.09 0.82 6.00
N SER A 156 -18.05 0.95 6.93
CA SER A 156 -17.88 1.81 8.09
C SER A 156 -17.00 1.12 9.15
N PHE A 157 -16.58 1.90 10.16
CA PHE A 157 -15.88 1.34 11.32
C PHE A 157 -16.73 0.27 12.01
N GLU A 158 -18.03 0.52 12.21
CA GLU A 158 -18.95 -0.40 12.84
C GLU A 158 -19.08 -1.71 12.07
N GLN A 159 -19.14 -1.63 10.74
CA GLN A 159 -19.14 -2.83 9.89
C GLN A 159 -17.81 -3.59 9.98
N SER A 160 -16.68 -2.91 10.12
CA SER A 160 -15.40 -3.59 10.35
C SER A 160 -15.37 -4.33 11.69
N VAL A 161 -16.01 -3.78 12.72
CA VAL A 161 -16.20 -4.46 14.02
C VAL A 161 -17.03 -5.72 13.83
N GLU A 162 -18.15 -5.66 13.09
CA GLU A 162 -18.99 -6.82 12.82
C GLU A 162 -18.26 -7.94 12.06
N VAL A 163 -17.45 -7.57 11.07
CA VAL A 163 -16.63 -8.54 10.33
C VAL A 163 -15.66 -9.25 11.25
N LEU A 164 -14.94 -8.51 12.09
CA LEU A 164 -13.96 -9.08 13.01
C LEU A 164 -14.62 -9.85 14.16
N GLU A 165 -15.80 -9.43 14.64
CA GLU A 165 -16.54 -10.13 15.70
C GLU A 165 -17.02 -11.52 15.25
N LYS A 166 -17.37 -11.67 13.98
CA LYS A 166 -17.75 -12.99 13.40
C LYS A 166 -16.59 -13.98 13.41
N ILE A 167 -15.35 -13.49 13.23
CA ILE A 167 -14.15 -14.33 13.14
C ILE A 167 -13.52 -14.50 14.54
N TYR A 168 -13.54 -13.45 15.35
CA TYR A 168 -12.95 -13.40 16.68
C TYR A 168 -14.00 -12.99 17.73
N PRO A 169 -14.91 -13.89 18.12
CA PRO A 169 -16.00 -13.58 19.05
C PRO A 169 -15.49 -12.97 20.36
N GLY A 170 -16.06 -11.82 20.74
CA GLY A 170 -15.69 -11.07 21.92
C GLY A 170 -14.44 -10.18 21.76
N LYS A 171 -13.83 -10.13 20.57
CA LYS A 171 -12.64 -9.31 20.28
C LYS A 171 -12.80 -8.39 19.07
N GLY A 172 -13.93 -8.42 18.38
CA GLY A 172 -14.14 -7.65 17.16
C GLY A 172 -13.92 -6.14 17.36
N LEU A 173 -14.51 -5.57 18.39
CA LEU A 173 -14.33 -4.16 18.73
C LEU A 173 -12.89 -3.83 19.10
N ASP A 174 -12.23 -4.70 19.89
CA ASP A 174 -10.84 -4.48 20.32
C ASP A 174 -9.89 -4.46 19.12
N TYR A 175 -9.95 -5.47 18.26
CA TYR A 175 -9.12 -5.52 17.05
C TYR A 175 -9.42 -4.39 16.07
N ALA A 176 -10.70 -4.09 15.80
CA ALA A 176 -11.08 -2.99 14.94
C ALA A 176 -10.54 -1.64 15.44
N THR A 177 -10.59 -1.42 16.75
CA THR A 177 -10.05 -0.21 17.39
C THR A 177 -8.53 -0.16 17.26
N GLN A 178 -7.83 -1.24 17.56
CA GLN A 178 -6.37 -1.30 17.47
C GLN A 178 -5.89 -1.01 16.03
N ILE A 179 -6.45 -1.67 15.00
CA ILE A 179 -6.02 -1.43 13.62
C ILE A 179 -6.34 -0.03 13.14
N LYS A 180 -7.48 0.56 13.54
CA LYS A 180 -7.83 1.95 13.25
C LYS A 180 -6.83 2.91 13.88
N ASP A 181 -6.55 2.76 15.18
CA ASP A 181 -5.68 3.68 15.92
C ASP A 181 -4.23 3.57 15.41
N CYS A 182 -3.74 2.35 15.14
CA CYS A 182 -2.44 2.14 14.51
C CYS A 182 -2.39 2.79 13.12
N THR A 183 -3.42 2.64 12.30
CA THR A 183 -3.50 3.23 10.96
C THR A 183 -3.38 4.75 11.00
N ILE A 184 -4.15 5.41 11.88
CA ILE A 184 -4.10 6.87 12.03
C ILE A 184 -2.75 7.32 12.56
N ALA A 185 -2.18 6.63 13.54
CA ALA A 185 -0.87 6.97 14.12
C ALA A 185 0.26 6.83 13.10
N LEU A 186 0.28 5.72 12.35
CA LEU A 186 1.23 5.48 11.26
C LEU A 186 1.13 6.58 10.20
N TYR A 187 -0.09 6.88 9.75
CA TYR A 187 -0.31 7.91 8.74
C TYR A 187 0.19 9.28 9.21
N LYS A 188 -0.19 9.73 10.39
CA LYS A 188 0.22 11.05 10.91
C LYS A 188 1.74 11.17 10.96
N LYS A 189 2.43 10.18 11.52
CA LYS A 189 3.90 10.17 11.61
C LYS A 189 4.57 10.18 10.23
N CYS A 190 4.11 9.33 9.33
CA CYS A 190 4.73 9.20 8.00
C CYS A 190 4.39 10.38 7.09
N ALA A 191 3.17 10.92 7.15
CA ALA A 191 2.74 12.06 6.35
C ALA A 191 3.51 13.34 6.74
N GLU A 192 3.76 13.56 8.02
CA GLU A 192 4.59 14.67 8.51
C GLU A 192 6.02 14.56 7.98
N TYR A 193 6.61 13.37 8.08
CA TYR A 193 7.96 13.12 7.55
C TYR A 193 8.01 13.32 6.02
N ALA A 194 7.09 12.71 5.27
CA ALA A 194 7.04 12.81 3.82
C ALA A 194 6.86 14.26 3.36
N LEU A 195 6.03 15.04 4.06
CA LEU A 195 5.82 16.45 3.78
C LEU A 195 7.14 17.25 3.93
N SER A 196 7.96 16.93 4.92
CA SER A 196 9.30 17.53 5.11
C SER A 196 10.27 17.19 3.98
N LYS A 197 9.97 16.15 3.19
CA LYS A 197 10.72 15.69 2.02
C LYS A 197 10.11 16.15 0.68
N GLY A 198 9.08 17.00 0.74
CA GLY A 198 8.41 17.51 -0.46
C GLY A 198 7.36 16.56 -1.06
N ILE A 199 6.92 15.57 -0.30
CA ILE A 199 5.89 14.60 -0.73
C ILE A 199 4.66 14.71 0.17
N ILE A 200 3.50 14.84 -0.46
CA ILE A 200 2.20 14.69 0.18
C ILE A 200 1.77 13.22 0.06
N ILE A 201 1.50 12.56 1.19
CA ILE A 201 0.79 11.28 1.22
C ILE A 201 -0.71 11.60 1.29
N ALA A 202 -1.41 11.49 0.16
CA ALA A 202 -2.83 11.82 0.13
C ALA A 202 -3.68 10.77 0.84
N ASP A 203 -3.44 9.52 0.55
CA ASP A 203 -4.00 8.36 1.20
C ASP A 203 -3.05 7.16 1.11
N THR A 204 -3.31 6.18 1.93
CA THR A 204 -2.59 4.91 1.91
C THR A 204 -3.45 3.79 2.48
N LYS A 205 -3.05 2.56 2.18
CA LYS A 205 -3.64 1.33 2.69
C LYS A 205 -2.60 0.57 3.51
N PHE A 206 -2.99 0.16 4.72
CA PHE A 206 -2.24 -0.79 5.54
C PHE A 206 -2.99 -2.09 5.70
N GLU A 207 -2.25 -3.17 5.93
CA GLU A 207 -2.80 -4.47 6.28
C GLU A 207 -2.20 -4.95 7.61
N PHE A 208 -3.03 -5.51 8.46
CA PHE A 208 -2.61 -6.03 9.75
C PHE A 208 -2.96 -7.51 9.87
N GLY A 209 -2.20 -8.19 10.69
CA GLY A 209 -2.48 -9.57 11.09
C GLY A 209 -2.21 -9.77 12.57
N LEU A 210 -2.51 -10.97 13.04
CA LEU A 210 -2.23 -11.38 14.41
C LEU A 210 -1.01 -12.30 14.44
N ASP A 211 -0.12 -12.09 15.40
CA ASP A 211 0.94 -13.04 15.71
C ASP A 211 0.39 -14.25 16.51
N GLU A 212 1.25 -15.21 16.86
CA GLU A 212 0.91 -16.40 17.62
C GLU A 212 0.30 -16.11 19.01
N ASN A 213 0.47 -14.90 19.53
CA ASN A 213 -0.07 -14.45 20.82
C ASN A 213 -1.37 -13.62 20.63
N GLY A 214 -1.87 -13.47 19.41
CA GLY A 214 -3.03 -12.64 19.10
C GLY A 214 -2.75 -11.14 19.14
N LYS A 215 -1.49 -10.72 19.04
CA LYS A 215 -1.09 -9.32 19.01
C LYS A 215 -1.19 -8.78 17.58
N VAL A 216 -1.74 -7.58 17.43
CA VAL A 216 -1.79 -6.88 16.15
C VAL A 216 -0.41 -6.48 15.67
N VAL A 217 -0.09 -6.87 14.44
CA VAL A 217 1.20 -6.65 13.75
C VAL A 217 0.93 -6.11 12.36
N LEU A 218 1.69 -5.09 11.96
CA LEU A 218 1.64 -4.53 10.60
C LEU A 218 2.27 -5.53 9.62
N GLY A 219 1.54 -5.85 8.56
CA GLY A 219 1.96 -6.79 7.52
C GLY A 219 1.99 -6.15 6.13
N ASP A 220 2.12 -6.99 5.12
CA ASP A 220 2.14 -6.64 3.70
C ASP A 220 3.22 -5.63 3.34
N GLU A 221 2.95 -4.68 2.47
CA GLU A 221 3.82 -3.56 2.12
C GLU A 221 3.43 -2.30 2.88
N MET A 222 4.34 -1.34 2.96
CA MET A 222 4.09 -0.11 3.67
C MET A 222 4.47 1.12 2.84
N LEU A 223 3.49 2.01 2.61
CA LEU A 223 3.69 3.33 2.02
C LEU A 223 4.55 3.31 0.75
N THR A 224 4.16 2.45 -0.18
CA THR A 224 4.77 2.35 -1.50
C THR A 224 3.92 3.06 -2.54
N PRO A 225 4.44 3.37 -3.73
CA PRO A 225 3.65 3.88 -4.84
C PRO A 225 2.53 2.94 -5.31
N ASP A 226 2.55 1.67 -4.89
CA ASP A 226 1.50 0.69 -5.20
C ASP A 226 0.33 0.75 -4.22
N SER A 227 0.59 1.07 -2.95
CA SER A 227 -0.41 1.12 -1.87
C SER A 227 -0.83 2.54 -1.48
N SER A 228 -0.21 3.57 -2.04
CA SER A 228 -0.37 4.96 -1.60
C SER A 228 -0.47 5.93 -2.78
N ARG A 229 -1.11 7.08 -2.55
CA ARG A 229 -1.01 8.23 -3.46
C ARG A 229 0.02 9.22 -2.94
N PHE A 230 1.09 9.38 -3.69
CA PHE A 230 2.17 10.32 -3.42
C PHE A 230 2.11 11.49 -4.41
N TRP A 231 1.93 12.69 -3.91
CA TRP A 231 1.92 13.90 -4.72
C TRP A 231 3.15 14.76 -4.44
N PRO A 232 3.72 15.41 -5.45
CA PRO A 232 4.69 16.48 -5.21
C PRO A 232 4.04 17.59 -4.38
N LEU A 233 4.72 18.06 -3.34
CA LEU A 233 4.28 19.23 -2.59
C LEU A 233 4.35 20.48 -3.48
N GLU A 234 5.42 20.57 -4.30
CA GLU A 234 5.56 21.64 -5.28
C GLU A 234 4.43 21.57 -6.33
N GLY A 235 3.73 22.67 -6.52
CA GLY A 235 2.61 22.75 -7.46
C GLY A 235 1.31 22.11 -6.98
N TYR A 236 1.25 21.60 -5.75
CA TYR A 236 -0.01 21.11 -5.19
C TYR A 236 -1.08 22.22 -5.18
N LYS A 237 -2.26 21.91 -5.71
CA LYS A 237 -3.38 22.84 -5.80
C LYS A 237 -4.71 22.09 -5.68
N PRO A 238 -5.54 22.38 -4.67
CA PRO A 238 -6.90 21.85 -4.55
C PRO A 238 -7.77 22.22 -5.75
N GLY A 239 -8.87 21.48 -5.93
CA GLY A 239 -9.85 21.71 -6.99
C GLY A 239 -9.56 20.97 -8.30
N GLN A 240 -8.53 20.14 -8.29
CA GLN A 240 -8.12 19.34 -9.46
C GLN A 240 -7.40 18.06 -9.04
N GLY A 241 -7.27 17.10 -9.97
CA GLY A 241 -6.35 15.97 -9.81
C GLY A 241 -4.90 16.44 -9.72
N GLN A 242 -4.07 15.71 -8.99
CA GLN A 242 -2.67 16.05 -8.77
C GLN A 242 -1.73 15.21 -9.63
N PRO A 243 -0.57 15.75 -10.06
CA PRO A 243 0.55 14.92 -10.49
C PRO A 243 0.93 13.92 -9.38
N SER A 244 1.42 12.75 -9.74
CA SER A 244 1.75 11.75 -8.74
C SER A 244 3.04 11.01 -9.05
N PHE A 245 3.66 10.44 -8.00
CA PHE A 245 4.78 9.51 -8.08
C PHE A 245 4.34 8.04 -8.12
N ASP A 246 3.03 7.79 -8.17
CA ASP A 246 2.42 6.47 -8.11
C ASP A 246 1.84 6.01 -9.46
N LYS A 247 1.05 4.93 -9.43
CA LYS A 247 0.40 4.35 -10.61
C LYS A 247 -0.61 5.27 -11.32
N GLN A 248 -0.93 6.44 -10.79
CA GLN A 248 -1.94 7.31 -11.40
C GLN A 248 -1.54 7.71 -12.83
N TYR A 249 -0.25 7.95 -13.07
CA TYR A 249 0.26 8.23 -14.40
C TYR A 249 -0.07 7.11 -15.42
N VAL A 250 0.14 5.85 -15.00
CA VAL A 250 -0.22 4.70 -15.83
C VAL A 250 -1.73 4.59 -16.01
N ARG A 251 -2.52 4.80 -14.95
CA ARG A 251 -3.98 4.77 -15.03
C ARG A 251 -4.54 5.83 -15.96
N ASP A 252 -3.98 7.04 -15.92
CA ASP A 252 -4.43 8.16 -16.77
C ASP A 252 -4.11 7.87 -18.24
N TRP A 253 -2.92 7.31 -18.51
CA TRP A 253 -2.57 6.89 -19.86
C TRP A 253 -3.50 5.79 -20.38
N LEU A 254 -3.79 4.77 -19.57
CA LEU A 254 -4.70 3.67 -19.95
C LEU A 254 -6.11 4.18 -20.25
N LYS A 255 -6.63 5.12 -19.46
CA LYS A 255 -7.95 5.74 -19.70
C LYS A 255 -7.98 6.54 -20.99
N ALA A 256 -6.90 7.25 -21.30
CA ALA A 256 -6.78 8.03 -22.52
C ALA A 256 -6.58 7.16 -23.79
N ASN A 257 -6.18 5.90 -23.62
CA ASN A 257 -5.88 4.96 -24.70
C ASN A 257 -6.61 3.62 -24.47
N PRO A 258 -7.94 3.55 -24.60
CA PRO A 258 -8.73 2.37 -24.23
C PRO A 258 -8.41 1.12 -25.06
N ASP A 259 -7.92 1.27 -26.28
CA ASP A 259 -7.56 0.16 -27.19
C ASP A 259 -6.10 -0.30 -27.05
N ASN A 260 -5.49 -0.10 -25.86
CA ASN A 260 -4.07 -0.32 -25.62
C ASN A 260 -3.66 -1.79 -25.43
N ASP A 261 -4.59 -2.74 -25.37
CA ASP A 261 -4.35 -4.17 -25.11
C ASP A 261 -3.44 -4.42 -23.87
N PHE A 262 -3.54 -3.55 -22.85
CA PHE A 262 -2.70 -3.56 -21.64
C PHE A 262 -1.18 -3.55 -21.90
N LEU A 263 -0.77 -2.93 -23.00
CA LEU A 263 0.63 -2.72 -23.38
C LEU A 263 0.95 -1.22 -23.34
N LEU A 264 1.90 -0.83 -22.49
CA LEU A 264 2.37 0.56 -22.36
C LEU A 264 3.47 0.84 -23.40
N PRO A 265 3.51 2.06 -23.96
CA PRO A 265 4.68 2.53 -24.70
C PRO A 265 5.92 2.61 -23.79
N GLU A 266 7.11 2.44 -24.35
CA GLU A 266 8.37 2.49 -23.62
C GLU A 266 8.55 3.81 -22.85
N GLU A 267 8.11 4.93 -23.41
CA GLU A 267 8.14 6.24 -22.75
C GLU A 267 7.32 6.24 -21.45
N VAL A 268 6.16 5.59 -21.41
CA VAL A 268 5.32 5.49 -20.21
C VAL A 268 5.96 4.59 -19.18
N VAL A 269 6.56 3.49 -19.61
CA VAL A 269 7.33 2.58 -18.73
C VAL A 269 8.48 3.34 -18.08
N THR A 270 9.32 4.01 -18.88
CA THR A 270 10.49 4.77 -18.39
C THR A 270 10.08 5.84 -17.39
N LYS A 271 9.08 6.66 -17.71
CA LYS A 271 8.58 7.70 -16.80
C LYS A 271 8.01 7.11 -15.50
N THR A 272 7.43 5.92 -15.57
CA THR A 272 6.94 5.24 -14.36
C THR A 272 8.10 4.80 -13.47
N VAL A 273 9.16 4.22 -14.06
CA VAL A 273 10.39 3.87 -13.33
C VAL A 273 10.99 5.11 -12.66
N ASP A 274 11.13 6.21 -13.42
CA ASP A 274 11.73 7.46 -12.93
C ASP A 274 10.94 8.01 -11.73
N LYS A 275 9.60 8.03 -11.81
CA LYS A 275 8.73 8.46 -10.71
C LYS A 275 8.88 7.62 -9.44
N TYR A 276 9.01 6.30 -9.58
CA TYR A 276 9.21 5.41 -8.44
C TYR A 276 10.59 5.64 -7.79
N LYS A 277 11.63 5.80 -8.60
CA LYS A 277 12.99 6.13 -8.11
C LYS A 277 13.02 7.49 -7.44
N GLU A 278 12.41 8.51 -8.04
CA GLU A 278 12.33 9.85 -7.47
C GLU A 278 11.64 9.84 -6.10
N ALA A 279 10.49 9.17 -5.97
CA ALA A 279 9.82 9.03 -4.68
C ALA A 279 10.70 8.34 -3.63
N TYR A 280 11.39 7.26 -4.02
CA TYR A 280 12.32 6.57 -3.13
C TYR A 280 13.45 7.48 -2.66
N GLU A 281 14.10 8.19 -3.58
CA GLU A 281 15.23 9.07 -3.29
C GLU A 281 14.83 10.25 -2.40
N LEU A 282 13.68 10.87 -2.67
CA LEU A 282 13.15 11.94 -1.82
C LEU A 282 12.88 11.47 -0.40
N LEU A 283 12.19 10.33 -0.25
CA LEU A 283 11.80 9.81 1.06
C LEU A 283 13.00 9.28 1.86
N THR A 284 13.90 8.55 1.23
CA THR A 284 15.03 7.93 1.93
C THR A 284 16.25 8.84 2.06
N GLY A 285 16.35 9.86 1.23
CA GLY A 285 17.53 10.73 1.11
C GLY A 285 18.75 10.03 0.50
N LYS A 286 18.54 8.89 -0.19
CA LYS A 286 19.60 8.07 -0.80
C LYS A 286 19.26 7.77 -2.24
N PRO A 287 20.25 7.75 -3.15
CA PRO A 287 20.02 7.25 -4.50
C PRO A 287 19.59 5.79 -4.45
N PHE A 288 18.69 5.42 -5.37
CA PHE A 288 18.30 4.03 -5.48
C PHE A 288 19.45 3.20 -6.06
N THR A 289 19.82 2.16 -5.35
CA THR A 289 20.75 1.12 -5.82
C THR A 289 20.12 -0.24 -5.56
N ARG A 290 20.22 -1.10 -6.55
CA ARG A 290 19.78 -2.50 -6.43
C ARG A 290 20.84 -3.32 -5.70
#